data_771bc969871398876119c2be560430c6
#
_entry.id   771bc969871398876119c2be560430c6
#
_cell.length_a   1.000
_cell.length_b   1.000
_cell.length_c   1.000
_cell.angle_alpha   90.00
_cell.angle_beta   90.00
_cell.angle_gamma   90.00
#
_symmetry.space_group_name_H-M   'P 1'
#
loop_
_entity.id
_entity.type
_entity.pdbx_description
1 polymer ?
#
loop_
_entity_poly.entity_id
_entity_poly.type
_entity_poly.pdbx_seq_one_letter_code
_entity_poly.pdbx_strand_id
1 'polypeptide(L)'
;MNSILVFDMDGVLVDVTESYRETIARTVEHFTGARPTHETIQQWKNQGGYNDDWKLSHEMVRSAGAEAAYEDVKAHFQQLFLGNGADGLMLRERWVARPGVLEKLNRQFRFALFTGRPKPEAELTLRRFAPDLRFEPIVGMYDVPNHKPAPDGLLQIVEANPGASVIYVGDTVDDARSAHAAKVPFVGIAAPSNPLYIDLVFLFHEEGAYAIVDDINYLSEVFPA
;
A
#
# COMPACT_ATOMS: atom_id res chain seq x y z
N MET A 1 11.11 -18.49 15.41
CA MET A 1 11.46 -17.41 14.48
C MET A 1 11.23 -16.08 15.18
N ASN A 2 12.29 -15.28 15.29
CA ASN A 2 12.19 -13.97 15.96
C ASN A 2 12.26 -12.80 14.96
N SER A 3 11.92 -13.05 13.69
CA SER A 3 11.92 -12.05 12.63
C SER A 3 10.53 -11.91 12.02
N ILE A 4 10.14 -10.66 11.77
CA ILE A 4 8.83 -10.31 11.21
C ILE A 4 9.06 -9.55 9.92
N LEU A 5 8.40 -9.98 8.85
CA LEU A 5 8.29 -9.27 7.60
C LEU A 5 6.92 -8.60 7.57
N VAL A 6 6.90 -7.29 7.65
CA VAL A 6 5.69 -6.48 7.57
C VAL A 6 5.51 -6.08 6.12
N PHE A 7 4.32 -6.24 5.58
CA PHE A 7 4.01 -5.83 4.23
C PHE A 7 3.03 -4.65 4.23
N ASP A 8 3.18 -3.74 3.30
CA ASP A 8 2.02 -3.03 2.78
C ASP A 8 1.21 -3.98 1.88
N MET A 9 -0.01 -3.60 1.53
CA MET A 9 -0.87 -4.40 0.69
C MET A 9 -0.85 -3.92 -0.76
N ASP A 10 -1.16 -2.65 -0.98
CA ASP A 10 -1.35 -2.07 -2.31
C ASP A 10 0.00 -1.85 -3.01
N GLY A 11 0.14 -2.35 -4.24
CA GLY A 11 1.41 -2.28 -4.96
C GLY A 11 2.47 -3.27 -4.48
N VAL A 12 2.25 -3.97 -3.36
CA VAL A 12 3.16 -4.97 -2.78
C VAL A 12 2.61 -6.38 -2.94
N LEU A 13 1.53 -6.69 -2.23
CA LEU A 13 0.85 -8.00 -2.29
C LEU A 13 -0.18 -8.05 -3.40
N VAL A 14 -0.76 -6.90 -3.72
CA VAL A 14 -1.88 -6.75 -4.66
C VAL A 14 -1.56 -5.70 -5.72
N ASP A 15 -1.72 -6.07 -6.99
CA ASP A 15 -1.76 -5.11 -8.09
C ASP A 15 -3.13 -4.40 -8.06
N VAL A 16 -3.08 -3.10 -7.82
CA VAL A 16 -4.25 -2.24 -7.65
C VAL A 16 -4.50 -1.30 -8.84
N THR A 17 -3.82 -1.54 -9.95
CA THR A 17 -3.92 -0.70 -11.15
C THR A 17 -5.37 -0.59 -11.64
N GLU A 18 -6.09 -1.73 -11.70
CA GLU A 18 -7.47 -1.81 -12.16
C GLU A 18 -8.50 -1.65 -11.03
N SER A 19 -8.06 -1.49 -9.78
CA SER A 19 -8.92 -1.30 -8.60
C SER A 19 -8.76 0.10 -8.00
N TYR A 20 -7.89 0.30 -7.01
CA TYR A 20 -7.72 1.59 -6.34
C TYR A 20 -7.30 2.72 -7.29
N ARG A 21 -6.32 2.48 -8.19
CA ARG A 21 -5.89 3.52 -9.16
C ARG A 21 -7.02 3.90 -10.12
N GLU A 22 -7.76 2.92 -10.58
CA GLU A 22 -8.94 3.12 -11.43
C GLU A 22 -10.06 3.84 -10.67
N THR A 23 -10.25 3.52 -9.38
CA THR A 23 -11.24 4.19 -8.53
C THR A 23 -10.89 5.66 -8.33
N ILE A 24 -9.62 6.00 -8.06
CA ILE A 24 -9.16 7.39 -8.00
C ILE A 24 -9.50 8.11 -9.31
N ALA A 25 -9.09 7.52 -10.45
CA ALA A 25 -9.28 8.15 -11.76
C ALA A 25 -10.76 8.42 -12.06
N ARG A 26 -11.65 7.45 -11.83
CA ARG A 26 -13.09 7.61 -12.04
C ARG A 26 -13.74 8.58 -11.06
N THR A 27 -13.28 8.59 -9.82
CA THR A 27 -13.80 9.52 -8.80
C THR A 27 -13.46 10.97 -9.20
N VAL A 28 -12.21 11.24 -9.56
CA VAL A 28 -11.81 12.58 -10.00
C VAL A 28 -12.56 12.98 -11.27
N GLU A 29 -12.67 12.09 -12.26
CA GLU A 29 -13.40 12.32 -13.50
C GLU A 29 -14.89 12.68 -13.24
N HIS A 30 -15.53 12.00 -12.29
CA HIS A 30 -16.93 12.26 -11.93
C HIS A 30 -17.15 13.70 -11.46
N PHE A 31 -16.28 14.21 -10.58
CA PHE A 31 -16.45 15.53 -10.00
C PHE A 31 -15.89 16.68 -10.86
N THR A 32 -14.94 16.38 -11.77
CA THR A 32 -14.22 17.41 -12.52
C THR A 32 -14.52 17.39 -14.03
N GLY A 33 -15.06 16.29 -14.54
CA GLY A 33 -15.20 16.02 -15.98
C GLY A 33 -13.86 15.69 -16.67
N ALA A 34 -12.74 15.67 -15.94
CA ALA A 34 -11.40 15.38 -16.46
C ALA A 34 -10.80 14.16 -15.76
N ARG A 35 -10.40 13.17 -16.57
CA ARG A 35 -9.81 11.94 -16.05
C ARG A 35 -8.30 12.09 -15.88
N PRO A 36 -7.75 11.92 -14.67
CA PRO A 36 -6.30 11.94 -14.46
C PRO A 36 -5.64 10.69 -15.05
N THR A 37 -4.40 10.83 -15.51
CA THR A 37 -3.58 9.69 -15.92
C THR A 37 -2.97 8.97 -14.72
N HIS A 38 -2.52 7.72 -14.89
CA HIS A 38 -1.78 7.00 -13.86
C HIS A 38 -0.48 7.72 -13.47
N GLU A 39 0.16 8.40 -14.42
CA GLU A 39 1.34 9.24 -14.16
C GLU A 39 0.98 10.41 -13.22
N THR A 40 -0.13 11.12 -13.50
CA THR A 40 -0.59 12.20 -12.63
C THR A 40 -0.89 11.70 -11.21
N ILE A 41 -1.55 10.56 -11.07
CA ILE A 41 -1.81 9.94 -9.75
C ILE A 41 -0.49 9.61 -9.05
N GLN A 42 0.49 9.05 -9.78
CA GLN A 42 1.80 8.73 -9.22
C GLN A 42 2.59 9.97 -8.81
N GLN A 43 2.52 11.07 -9.59
CA GLN A 43 3.12 12.36 -9.21
C GLN A 43 2.62 12.85 -7.85
N TRP A 44 1.30 12.75 -7.58
CA TRP A 44 0.73 13.08 -6.29
C TRP A 44 1.27 12.17 -5.18
N LYS A 45 1.29 10.86 -5.40
CA LYS A 45 1.79 9.90 -4.40
C LYS A 45 3.27 10.10 -4.09
N ASN A 46 4.10 10.46 -5.07
CA ASN A 46 5.53 10.74 -4.88
C ASN A 46 5.80 12.01 -4.05
N GLN A 47 4.85 12.94 -3.94
CA GLN A 47 4.97 14.08 -3.03
C GLN A 47 4.92 13.66 -1.56
N GLY A 48 4.25 12.55 -1.26
CA GLY A 48 4.00 12.05 0.09
C GLY A 48 2.79 12.69 0.78
N GLY A 49 2.29 12.04 1.82
CA GLY A 49 1.09 12.45 2.56
C GLY A 49 -0.22 12.10 1.87
N TYR A 50 -0.17 11.26 0.83
CA TYR A 50 -1.31 10.80 0.03
C TYR A 50 -1.45 9.28 0.01
N ASN A 51 -1.11 8.63 1.11
CA ASN A 51 -1.36 7.20 1.29
C ASN A 51 -2.87 6.89 1.43
N ASP A 52 -3.66 7.84 1.92
CA ASP A 52 -5.13 7.79 1.93
C ASP A 52 -5.69 8.19 0.56
N ASP A 53 -6.22 7.23 -0.19
CA ASP A 53 -6.72 7.45 -1.56
C ASP A 53 -8.02 8.28 -1.60
N TRP A 54 -8.79 8.34 -0.51
CA TRP A 54 -9.94 9.24 -0.41
C TRP A 54 -9.49 10.70 -0.31
N LYS A 55 -8.49 10.95 0.55
CA LYS A 55 -7.87 12.26 0.68
C LYS A 55 -7.21 12.67 -0.63
N LEU A 56 -6.45 11.77 -1.26
CA LEU A 56 -5.84 12.01 -2.56
C LEU A 56 -6.88 12.41 -3.61
N SER A 57 -7.96 11.63 -3.75
CA SER A 57 -9.04 11.91 -4.71
C SER A 57 -9.66 13.29 -4.45
N HIS A 58 -9.95 13.62 -3.19
CA HIS A 58 -10.52 14.91 -2.81
C HIS A 58 -9.58 16.09 -3.14
N GLU A 59 -8.28 15.97 -2.82
CA GLU A 59 -7.31 17.02 -3.13
C GLU A 59 -7.10 17.19 -4.65
N MET A 60 -7.15 16.11 -5.44
CA MET A 60 -7.11 16.19 -6.89
C MET A 60 -8.36 16.90 -7.46
N VAL A 61 -9.55 16.62 -6.92
CA VAL A 61 -10.79 17.32 -7.29
C VAL A 61 -10.66 18.82 -6.99
N ARG A 62 -10.20 19.19 -5.80
CA ARG A 62 -9.99 20.59 -5.42
C ARG A 62 -8.94 21.30 -6.30
N SER A 63 -7.84 20.64 -6.59
CA SER A 63 -6.77 21.20 -7.43
C SER A 63 -7.21 21.46 -8.86
N ALA A 64 -8.21 20.71 -9.35
CA ALA A 64 -8.85 20.93 -10.65
C ALA A 64 -9.88 22.08 -10.63
N GLY A 65 -10.07 22.76 -9.49
CA GLY A 65 -11.01 23.87 -9.34
C GLY A 65 -12.47 23.46 -9.13
N ALA A 66 -12.74 22.17 -8.87
CA ALA A 66 -14.08 21.70 -8.54
C ALA A 66 -14.34 21.75 -7.04
N GLU A 67 -15.55 22.12 -6.64
CA GLU A 67 -16.00 22.11 -5.26
C GLU A 67 -16.82 20.85 -4.98
N ALA A 68 -16.33 20.01 -4.06
CA ALA A 68 -17.04 18.83 -3.57
C ALA A 68 -16.69 18.63 -2.08
N ALA A 69 -17.65 18.20 -1.28
CA ALA A 69 -17.36 17.84 0.10
C ALA A 69 -16.54 16.54 0.17
N TYR A 70 -15.65 16.43 1.14
CA TYR A 70 -14.81 15.24 1.33
C TYR A 70 -15.66 13.97 1.44
N GLU A 71 -16.76 14.04 2.20
CA GLU A 71 -17.65 12.88 2.42
C GLU A 71 -18.35 12.42 1.12
N ASP A 72 -18.66 13.35 0.21
CA ASP A 72 -19.27 13.02 -1.10
C ASP A 72 -18.25 12.31 -1.99
N VAL A 73 -17.02 12.82 -2.04
CA VAL A 73 -15.91 12.19 -2.79
C VAL A 73 -15.62 10.79 -2.24
N LYS A 74 -15.54 10.65 -0.92
CA LYS A 74 -15.33 9.37 -0.25
C LYS A 74 -16.47 8.40 -0.50
N ALA A 75 -17.72 8.83 -0.41
CA ALA A 75 -18.88 7.99 -0.67
C ALA A 75 -18.91 7.48 -2.12
N HIS A 76 -18.63 8.36 -3.08
CA HIS A 76 -18.53 7.98 -4.49
C HIS A 76 -17.39 6.98 -4.75
N PHE A 77 -16.21 7.24 -4.16
CA PHE A 77 -15.06 6.33 -4.21
C PHE A 77 -15.44 4.93 -3.69
N GLN A 78 -16.03 4.86 -2.50
CA GLN A 78 -16.44 3.59 -1.89
C GLN A 78 -17.50 2.86 -2.71
N GLN A 79 -18.45 3.59 -3.29
CA GLN A 79 -19.44 3.01 -4.20
C GLN A 79 -18.78 2.35 -5.42
N LEU A 80 -17.79 2.99 -6.02
CA LEU A 80 -17.05 2.42 -7.15
C LEU A 80 -16.18 1.23 -6.72
N PHE A 81 -15.49 1.37 -5.59
CA PHE A 81 -14.53 0.37 -5.12
C PHE A 81 -15.23 -0.91 -4.65
N LEU A 82 -16.18 -0.79 -3.73
CA LEU A 82 -16.90 -1.94 -3.17
C LEU A 82 -18.04 -2.41 -4.07
N GLY A 83 -18.66 -1.48 -4.80
CA GLY A 83 -19.86 -1.77 -5.60
C GLY A 83 -21.01 -2.27 -4.73
N ASN A 84 -21.84 -3.12 -5.33
CA ASN A 84 -22.93 -3.83 -4.63
C ASN A 84 -22.52 -5.26 -4.20
N GLY A 85 -21.21 -5.57 -4.22
CA GLY A 85 -20.65 -6.88 -3.92
C GLY A 85 -20.46 -7.79 -5.14
N ALA A 86 -20.96 -7.38 -6.33
CA ALA A 86 -20.84 -8.15 -7.57
C ALA A 86 -20.11 -7.40 -8.70
N ASP A 87 -19.95 -6.09 -8.59
CA ASP A 87 -19.44 -5.22 -9.64
C ASP A 87 -18.39 -4.19 -9.19
N GLY A 88 -18.01 -4.21 -7.90
CA GLY A 88 -16.99 -3.32 -7.35
C GLY A 88 -15.62 -3.50 -8.02
N LEU A 89 -14.88 -2.40 -8.17
CA LEU A 89 -13.54 -2.43 -8.75
C LEU A 89 -12.56 -3.27 -7.93
N MET A 90 -12.79 -3.46 -6.63
CA MET A 90 -12.02 -4.38 -5.79
C MET A 90 -11.93 -5.81 -6.36
N LEU A 91 -12.93 -6.24 -7.15
CA LEU A 91 -12.92 -7.56 -7.77
C LEU A 91 -11.87 -7.69 -8.88
N ARG A 92 -11.32 -6.58 -9.36
CA ARG A 92 -10.25 -6.52 -10.37
C ARG A 92 -8.85 -6.59 -9.79
N GLU A 93 -8.73 -6.64 -8.47
CA GLU A 93 -7.45 -6.86 -7.79
C GLU A 93 -6.79 -8.17 -8.26
N ARG A 94 -5.48 -8.13 -8.42
CA ARG A 94 -4.66 -9.28 -8.79
C ARG A 94 -3.58 -9.50 -7.75
N TRP A 95 -3.41 -10.76 -7.32
CA TRP A 95 -2.35 -11.13 -6.41
C TRP A 95 -1.01 -11.15 -7.14
N VAL A 96 0.01 -10.50 -6.57
CA VAL A 96 1.33 -10.34 -7.20
C VAL A 96 2.25 -11.53 -6.92
N ALA A 97 2.19 -12.07 -5.71
CA ALA A 97 3.09 -13.15 -5.32
C ALA A 97 2.82 -14.43 -6.13
N ARG A 98 3.86 -14.98 -6.75
CA ARG A 98 3.81 -16.28 -7.41
C ARG A 98 3.64 -17.40 -6.38
N PRO A 99 3.00 -18.52 -6.76
CA PRO A 99 2.88 -19.67 -5.86
C PRO A 99 4.24 -20.10 -5.28
N GLY A 100 4.28 -20.32 -3.97
CA GLY A 100 5.48 -20.77 -3.26
C GLY A 100 6.40 -19.65 -2.75
N VAL A 101 6.27 -18.42 -3.22
CA VAL A 101 7.17 -17.32 -2.81
C VAL A 101 6.91 -16.93 -1.34
N LEU A 102 5.67 -16.65 -0.99
CA LEU A 102 5.32 -16.28 0.39
C LEU A 102 5.48 -17.46 1.34
N GLU A 103 5.13 -18.66 0.91
CA GLU A 103 5.32 -19.89 1.72
C GLU A 103 6.81 -20.13 2.03
N LYS A 104 7.71 -19.84 1.09
CA LYS A 104 9.16 -19.90 1.32
C LYS A 104 9.61 -18.85 2.33
N LEU A 105 9.18 -17.60 2.18
CA LEU A 105 9.48 -16.52 3.12
C LEU A 105 8.89 -16.78 4.51
N ASN A 106 7.69 -17.38 4.59
CA ASN A 106 7.03 -17.69 5.86
C ASN A 106 7.75 -18.77 6.68
N ARG A 107 8.68 -19.53 6.07
CA ARG A 107 9.59 -20.43 6.83
C ARG A 107 10.65 -19.68 7.61
N GLN A 108 10.95 -18.42 7.25
CA GLN A 108 12.00 -17.60 7.86
C GLN A 108 11.41 -16.47 8.71
N PHE A 109 10.25 -15.94 8.32
CA PHE A 109 9.60 -14.78 8.90
C PHE A 109 8.16 -15.10 9.32
N ARG A 110 7.73 -14.53 10.43
CA ARG A 110 6.31 -14.31 10.66
C ARG A 110 5.87 -13.11 9.81
N PHE A 111 4.63 -13.12 9.35
CA PHE A 111 4.11 -12.02 8.56
C PHE A 111 3.21 -11.12 9.38
N ALA A 112 3.31 -9.82 9.11
CA ALA A 112 2.39 -8.79 9.58
C ALA A 112 1.98 -7.91 8.40
N LEU A 113 0.92 -7.13 8.58
CA LEU A 113 0.44 -6.18 7.58
C LEU A 113 0.33 -4.79 8.19
N PHE A 114 0.81 -3.77 7.46
CA PHE A 114 0.57 -2.36 7.77
C PHE A 114 0.13 -1.64 6.49
N THR A 115 -1.14 -1.30 6.42
CA THR A 115 -1.78 -0.82 5.20
C THR A 115 -2.62 0.45 5.42
N GLY A 116 -2.73 1.28 4.37
CA GLY A 116 -3.65 2.40 4.33
C GLY A 116 -5.13 2.01 4.17
N ARG A 117 -5.42 0.72 3.97
CA ARG A 117 -6.80 0.23 3.91
C ARG A 117 -7.45 0.14 5.30
N PRO A 118 -8.79 0.25 5.39
CA PRO A 118 -9.52 -0.29 6.52
C PRO A 118 -9.22 -1.79 6.71
N LYS A 119 -8.97 -2.20 7.95
CA LYS A 119 -8.63 -3.59 8.26
C LYS A 119 -9.62 -4.64 7.70
N PRO A 120 -10.96 -4.44 7.74
CA PRO A 120 -11.90 -5.39 7.14
C PRO A 120 -11.71 -5.59 5.63
N GLU A 121 -11.33 -4.53 4.89
CA GLU A 121 -11.05 -4.62 3.45
C GLU A 121 -9.76 -5.41 3.20
N ALA A 122 -8.72 -5.16 3.99
CA ALA A 122 -7.47 -5.91 3.92
C ALA A 122 -7.68 -7.41 4.20
N GLU A 123 -8.45 -7.73 5.24
CA GLU A 123 -8.80 -9.11 5.58
C GLU A 123 -9.62 -9.81 4.48
N LEU A 124 -10.51 -9.06 3.81
CA LEU A 124 -11.29 -9.61 2.69
C LEU A 124 -10.38 -10.02 1.53
N THR A 125 -9.41 -9.18 1.19
CA THR A 125 -8.42 -9.45 0.15
C THR A 125 -7.52 -10.64 0.54
N LEU A 126 -7.02 -10.68 1.78
CA LEU A 126 -6.22 -11.81 2.25
C LEU A 126 -6.99 -13.14 2.22
N ARG A 127 -8.25 -13.15 2.66
CA ARG A 127 -9.10 -14.35 2.58
C ARG A 127 -9.30 -14.84 1.14
N ARG A 128 -9.34 -13.91 0.18
CA ARG A 128 -9.51 -14.25 -1.24
C ARG A 128 -8.26 -14.86 -1.85
N PHE A 129 -7.07 -14.31 -1.55
CA PHE A 129 -5.85 -14.64 -2.27
C PHE A 129 -4.85 -15.49 -1.48
N ALA A 130 -4.86 -15.40 -0.17
CA ALA A 130 -3.89 -16.06 0.71
C ALA A 130 -4.54 -16.66 1.97
N PRO A 131 -5.61 -17.49 1.83
CA PRO A 131 -6.38 -18.00 2.98
C PRO A 131 -5.55 -18.85 3.93
N ASP A 132 -4.46 -19.47 3.45
CA ASP A 132 -3.60 -20.35 4.22
C ASP A 132 -2.41 -19.64 4.86
N LEU A 133 -2.20 -18.33 4.58
CA LEU A 133 -1.13 -17.53 5.15
C LEU A 133 -1.67 -16.66 6.29
N ARG A 134 -0.92 -16.63 7.38
CA ARG A 134 -1.26 -15.82 8.56
C ARG A 134 -0.46 -14.53 8.58
N PHE A 135 -1.19 -13.41 8.56
CA PHE A 135 -0.64 -12.07 8.76
C PHE A 135 -1.10 -11.56 10.13
N GLU A 136 -0.16 -11.37 11.05
CA GLU A 136 -0.49 -10.95 12.43
C GLU A 136 0.68 -10.18 13.07
N PRO A 137 0.45 -8.93 13.54
CA PRO A 137 -0.84 -8.23 13.49
C PRO A 137 -1.17 -7.68 12.09
N ILE A 138 -2.45 -7.35 11.88
CA ILE A 138 -2.91 -6.50 10.78
C ILE A 138 -3.21 -5.12 11.37
N VAL A 139 -2.50 -4.10 10.89
CA VAL A 139 -2.69 -2.70 11.26
C VAL A 139 -3.22 -1.96 10.05
N GLY A 140 -4.46 -1.53 10.11
CA GLY A 140 -5.15 -0.75 9.08
C GLY A 140 -5.23 0.74 9.44
N MET A 141 -5.81 1.53 8.56
CA MET A 141 -5.87 2.98 8.71
C MET A 141 -6.57 3.46 9.98
N TYR A 142 -7.55 2.73 10.49
CA TYR A 142 -8.29 3.12 11.71
C TYR A 142 -7.67 2.59 13.01
N ASP A 143 -6.60 1.79 12.92
CA ASP A 143 -5.91 1.22 14.08
C ASP A 143 -4.82 2.16 14.61
N VAL A 144 -4.56 3.28 13.93
CA VAL A 144 -3.51 4.25 14.27
C VAL A 144 -4.05 5.68 14.31
N PRO A 145 -3.52 6.53 15.21
CA PRO A 145 -3.92 7.94 15.26
C PRO A 145 -3.37 8.74 14.08
N ASN A 146 -2.17 8.41 13.58
CA ASN A 146 -1.54 9.08 12.45
C ASN A 146 -1.21 8.06 11.36
N HIS A 147 -1.69 8.33 10.13
CA HIS A 147 -1.47 7.48 8.97
C HIS A 147 -0.04 7.68 8.43
N LYS A 148 0.43 6.74 7.58
CA LYS A 148 1.66 6.92 6.80
C LYS A 148 1.68 8.32 6.16
N PRO A 149 2.79 9.04 6.23
CA PRO A 149 4.16 8.62 6.56
C PRO A 149 4.49 8.58 8.05
N ALA A 150 3.54 8.76 8.98
CA ALA A 150 3.81 8.59 10.40
C ALA A 150 4.22 7.14 10.75
N PRO A 151 5.08 6.94 11.77
CA PRO A 151 5.60 5.61 12.12
C PRO A 151 4.65 4.77 12.96
N ASP A 152 3.48 5.29 13.34
CA ASP A 152 2.60 4.77 14.38
C ASP A 152 2.29 3.27 14.22
N GLY A 153 1.93 2.84 13.01
CA GLY A 153 1.60 1.44 12.77
C GLY A 153 2.81 0.50 12.86
N LEU A 154 3.99 0.94 12.41
CA LEU A 154 5.21 0.16 12.55
C LEU A 154 5.66 0.10 14.02
N LEU A 155 5.57 1.20 14.75
CA LEU A 155 5.88 1.23 16.19
C LEU A 155 4.94 0.31 16.97
N GLN A 156 3.64 0.31 16.67
CA GLN A 156 2.69 -0.63 17.26
C GLN A 156 3.08 -2.10 17.01
N ILE A 157 3.52 -2.43 15.79
CA ILE A 157 3.98 -3.79 15.46
C ILE A 157 5.26 -4.14 16.22
N VAL A 158 6.22 -3.22 16.31
CA VAL A 158 7.48 -3.41 17.06
C VAL A 158 7.19 -3.61 18.54
N GLU A 159 6.37 -2.76 19.15
CA GLU A 159 5.99 -2.84 20.56
C GLU A 159 5.24 -4.12 20.91
N ALA A 160 4.37 -4.59 20.03
CA ALA A 160 3.66 -5.87 20.19
C ALA A 160 4.59 -7.10 20.09
N ASN A 161 5.83 -6.93 19.60
CA ASN A 161 6.76 -8.03 19.35
C ASN A 161 8.16 -7.73 19.91
N PRO A 162 8.31 -7.60 21.24
CA PRO A 162 9.57 -7.19 21.83
C PRO A 162 10.70 -8.17 21.52
N GLY A 163 11.83 -7.63 21.07
CA GLY A 163 13.02 -8.40 20.69
C GLY A 163 12.94 -9.09 19.32
N ALA A 164 11.87 -8.89 18.56
CA ALA A 164 11.82 -9.34 17.17
C ALA A 164 12.58 -8.35 16.25
N SER A 165 13.25 -8.90 15.23
CA SER A 165 13.74 -8.10 14.10
C SER A 165 12.57 -7.84 13.16
N VAL A 166 12.24 -6.57 12.90
CA VAL A 166 11.15 -6.15 12.04
C VAL A 166 11.73 -5.54 10.77
N ILE A 167 11.21 -5.93 9.62
CA ILE A 167 11.56 -5.38 8.30
C ILE A 167 10.25 -5.00 7.62
N TYR A 168 10.20 -3.84 6.97
CA TYR A 168 9.01 -3.37 6.26
C TYR A 168 9.19 -3.38 4.75
N VAL A 169 8.17 -3.84 4.02
CA VAL A 169 8.12 -3.90 2.56
C VAL A 169 6.96 -3.01 2.09
N GLY A 170 7.25 -2.01 1.28
CA GLY A 170 6.27 -1.04 0.79
C GLY A 170 6.59 -0.54 -0.62
N ASP A 171 5.64 0.12 -1.28
CA ASP A 171 5.77 0.60 -2.65
C ASP A 171 5.66 2.13 -2.81
N THR A 172 5.49 2.86 -1.70
CA THR A 172 5.33 4.32 -1.72
C THR A 172 6.42 5.04 -0.92
N VAL A 173 6.62 6.33 -1.22
CA VAL A 173 7.52 7.18 -0.43
C VAL A 173 7.01 7.34 1.01
N ASP A 174 5.69 7.26 1.23
CA ASP A 174 5.11 7.31 2.59
C ASP A 174 5.47 6.07 3.41
N ASP A 175 5.60 4.90 2.76
CA ASP A 175 6.10 3.67 3.41
C ASP A 175 7.56 3.83 3.85
N ALA A 176 8.41 4.31 2.94
CA ALA A 176 9.82 4.54 3.21
C ALA A 176 10.01 5.52 4.38
N ARG A 177 9.27 6.64 4.38
CA ARG A 177 9.31 7.64 5.45
C ARG A 177 8.79 7.09 6.78
N SER A 178 7.71 6.31 6.76
CA SER A 178 7.18 5.64 7.94
C SER A 178 8.21 4.68 8.55
N ALA A 179 8.88 3.87 7.71
CA ALA A 179 9.94 2.97 8.13
C ALA A 179 11.15 3.70 8.69
N HIS A 180 11.60 4.76 8.01
CA HIS A 180 12.70 5.63 8.47
C HIS A 180 12.40 6.21 9.85
N ALA A 181 11.21 6.80 10.03
CA ALA A 181 10.78 7.38 11.30
C ALA A 181 10.64 6.35 12.42
N ALA A 182 10.23 5.11 12.10
CA ALA A 182 10.16 3.99 13.03
C ALA A 182 11.52 3.32 13.29
N LYS A 183 12.57 3.68 12.54
CA LYS A 183 13.89 3.01 12.54
C LYS A 183 13.80 1.52 12.19
N VAL A 184 12.88 1.19 11.28
CA VAL A 184 12.69 -0.16 10.75
C VAL A 184 13.34 -0.25 9.38
N PRO A 185 14.18 -1.27 9.09
CA PRO A 185 14.73 -1.48 7.76
C PRO A 185 13.61 -1.58 6.71
N PHE A 186 13.78 -0.89 5.58
CA PHE A 186 12.79 -0.79 4.53
C PHE A 186 13.28 -1.46 3.24
N VAL A 187 12.41 -2.29 2.64
CA VAL A 187 12.58 -2.81 1.28
C VAL A 187 11.54 -2.17 0.39
N GLY A 188 12.00 -1.40 -0.59
CA GLY A 188 11.14 -0.74 -1.57
C GLY A 188 10.73 -1.69 -2.70
N ILE A 189 9.45 -1.70 -3.04
CA ILE A 189 8.94 -2.29 -4.28
C ILE A 189 8.82 -1.17 -5.31
N ALA A 190 9.64 -1.20 -6.35
CA ALA A 190 9.57 -0.27 -7.46
C ALA A 190 9.28 -1.07 -8.74
N ALA A 191 8.00 -1.20 -9.10
CA ALA A 191 7.63 -1.95 -10.29
C ALA A 191 8.08 -1.21 -11.57
N PRO A 192 8.74 -1.88 -12.53
CA PRO A 192 9.16 -1.26 -13.80
C PRO A 192 7.99 -0.69 -14.63
N SER A 193 6.76 -1.15 -14.36
CA SER A 193 5.53 -0.61 -14.95
C SER A 193 5.07 0.71 -14.31
N ASN A 194 5.67 1.14 -13.21
CA ASN A 194 5.37 2.43 -12.60
C ASN A 194 5.78 3.56 -13.55
N PRO A 195 4.89 4.48 -13.93
CA PRO A 195 5.20 5.55 -14.90
C PRO A 195 6.31 6.49 -14.42
N LEU A 196 6.59 6.54 -13.11
CA LEU A 196 7.66 7.32 -12.50
C LEU A 196 8.66 6.42 -11.76
N TYR A 197 8.99 5.28 -12.34
CA TYR A 197 9.90 4.28 -11.77
C TYR A 197 11.22 4.86 -11.29
N ILE A 198 11.90 5.65 -12.14
CA ILE A 198 13.21 6.24 -11.84
C ILE A 198 13.12 7.19 -10.65
N ASP A 199 12.08 8.04 -10.63
CA ASP A 199 11.87 9.00 -9.53
C ASP A 199 11.58 8.26 -8.22
N LEU A 200 10.79 7.19 -8.27
CA LEU A 200 10.47 6.39 -7.10
C LEU A 200 11.72 5.67 -6.54
N VAL A 201 12.54 5.08 -7.41
CA VAL A 201 13.83 4.47 -7.01
C VAL A 201 14.73 5.50 -6.34
N PHE A 202 14.83 6.71 -6.92
CA PHE A 202 15.62 7.79 -6.34
C PHE A 202 15.08 8.18 -4.95
N LEU A 203 13.77 8.37 -4.79
CA LEU A 203 13.15 8.67 -3.51
C LEU A 203 13.40 7.58 -2.44
N PHE A 204 13.33 6.31 -2.83
CA PHE A 204 13.64 5.22 -1.91
C PHE A 204 15.11 5.24 -1.44
N HIS A 205 16.04 5.57 -2.33
CA HIS A 205 17.45 5.74 -1.94
C HIS A 205 17.63 6.92 -0.98
N GLU A 206 17.00 8.06 -1.24
CA GLU A 206 17.05 9.24 -0.36
C GLU A 206 16.49 8.93 1.05
N GLU A 207 15.44 8.11 1.13
CA GLU A 207 14.83 7.69 2.41
C GLU A 207 15.60 6.53 3.08
N GLY A 208 16.71 6.06 2.47
CA GLY A 208 17.59 5.05 3.07
C GLY A 208 17.08 3.62 2.97
N ALA A 209 16.40 3.26 1.88
CA ALA A 209 15.97 1.89 1.64
C ALA A 209 17.14 0.90 1.74
N TYR A 210 16.93 -0.19 2.48
CA TYR A 210 17.89 -1.28 2.63
C TYR A 210 18.11 -2.04 1.32
N ALA A 211 17.03 -2.23 0.56
CA ALA A 211 17.03 -2.81 -0.77
C ALA A 211 15.84 -2.29 -1.57
N ILE A 212 15.94 -2.36 -2.90
CA ILE A 212 14.85 -2.04 -3.83
C ILE A 212 14.74 -3.20 -4.81
N VAL A 213 13.52 -3.71 -5.01
CA VAL A 213 13.23 -4.81 -5.93
C VAL A 213 12.04 -4.47 -6.81
N ASP A 214 11.92 -5.14 -7.96
CA ASP A 214 10.87 -4.88 -8.95
C ASP A 214 9.48 -5.30 -8.45
N ASP A 215 9.41 -6.42 -7.75
CA ASP A 215 8.18 -6.92 -7.12
C ASP A 215 8.49 -7.89 -5.97
N ILE A 216 7.47 -8.33 -5.26
CA ILE A 216 7.58 -9.21 -4.10
C ILE A 216 8.26 -10.55 -4.41
N ASN A 217 8.26 -11.00 -5.67
CA ASN A 217 8.82 -12.29 -6.06
C ASN A 217 10.36 -12.30 -6.00
N TYR A 218 10.99 -11.12 -5.96
CA TYR A 218 12.43 -10.96 -5.80
C TYR A 218 12.89 -10.83 -4.34
N LEU A 219 11.99 -10.84 -3.36
CA LEU A 219 12.37 -10.77 -1.93
C LEU A 219 13.27 -11.93 -1.49
N SER A 220 13.21 -13.09 -2.16
CA SER A 220 14.12 -14.20 -1.87
C SER A 220 15.58 -13.92 -2.25
N GLU A 221 15.85 -12.90 -3.07
CA GLU A 221 17.20 -12.44 -3.40
C GLU A 221 17.74 -11.52 -2.29
N VAL A 222 16.86 -10.76 -1.64
CA VAL A 222 17.17 -9.92 -0.48
C VAL A 222 17.35 -10.77 0.78
N PHE A 223 16.54 -11.83 0.92
CA PHE A 223 16.51 -12.73 2.08
C PHE A 223 16.80 -14.18 1.62
N PRO A 224 18.07 -14.51 1.33
CA PRO A 224 18.45 -15.86 0.98
C PRO A 224 18.19 -16.84 2.14
N ALA A 225 17.83 -18.11 1.84
CA ALA A 225 17.52 -19.15 2.81
C ALA A 225 18.76 -19.64 3.55
#